data_9064f4a0a8870606295fce58a719c9a0
#
_entry.id   9064f4a0a8870606295fce58a719c9a0
#
_cell.length_a   1.000
_cell.length_b   1.000
_cell.length_c   1.000
_cell.angle_alpha   90.00
_cell.angle_beta   90.00
_cell.angle_gamma   90.00
#
_symmetry.space_group_name_H-M   'P 1'
#
loop_
_entity.id
_entity.type
_entity.pdbx_description
1 polymer ?
#
loop_
_entity_poly.entity_id
_entity_poly.type
_entity_poly.pdbx_seq_one_letter_code
_entity_poly.pdbx_strand_id
1 'polypeptide(L)'
;DVEADYAIWALSFRRGGNEFGAVQKALAGDRDRVIAFLKERRFTDDEIEVRPLEVQDLYAREYGSSNQPLRFQGTGRVIVKSARPKEVAAAALAVDPLIQAGVQLGGSDGGMSFGPRYELRGFNQIKAPLLAQATKNAREQAEKFASDAGAKLGALRNANHGVITIGDGDGNDGDAGSARVKRLRVVSTFEYMLE
;
A
#
# COMPACT_ATOMS: atom_id res chain seq x y z
N ASP A 1 -12.73 11.53 1.18
CA ASP A 1 -11.99 10.30 1.50
C ASP A 1 -12.60 9.15 0.70
N VAL A 2 -11.75 8.24 0.21
CA VAL A 2 -12.13 7.09 -0.64
C VAL A 2 -11.38 5.87 -0.15
N GLU A 3 -12.01 4.69 -0.13
CA GLU A 3 -11.29 3.46 0.16
C GLU A 3 -10.38 3.08 -1.02
N ALA A 4 -9.17 2.63 -0.71
CA ALA A 4 -8.29 2.01 -1.69
C ALA A 4 -8.97 0.79 -2.32
N ASP A 5 -8.72 0.56 -3.59
CA ASP A 5 -9.32 -0.53 -4.36
C ASP A 5 -8.32 -1.66 -4.68
N TYR A 6 -7.09 -1.51 -4.22
CA TYR A 6 -6.04 -2.50 -4.40
C TYR A 6 -5.10 -2.56 -3.19
N ALA A 7 -4.59 -3.74 -2.91
CA ALA A 7 -3.60 -3.94 -1.86
C ALA A 7 -2.46 -4.85 -2.33
N ILE A 8 -1.26 -4.52 -1.89
CA ILE A 8 -0.05 -5.31 -2.07
C ILE A 8 0.51 -5.62 -0.68
N TRP A 9 0.68 -6.89 -0.38
CA TRP A 9 1.23 -7.33 0.90
C TRP A 9 2.36 -8.33 0.69
N ALA A 10 3.56 -7.96 1.13
CA ALA A 10 4.73 -8.80 1.06
C ALA A 10 4.97 -9.49 2.41
N LEU A 11 4.84 -10.81 2.43
CA LEU A 11 5.23 -11.66 3.55
C LEU A 11 6.67 -12.13 3.28
N SER A 12 7.61 -11.50 3.97
CA SER A 12 9.00 -11.92 3.96
C SER A 12 9.28 -12.80 5.18
N PHE A 13 10.03 -13.85 5.00
CA PHE A 13 10.41 -14.77 6.06
C PHE A 13 11.86 -15.20 5.88
N ARG A 14 12.50 -15.61 6.97
CA ARG A 14 13.92 -15.95 6.97
C ARG A 14 14.23 -17.15 7.85
N ARG A 15 15.33 -17.82 7.52
CA ARG A 15 15.93 -18.91 8.30
C ARG A 15 17.43 -18.72 8.38
N GLY A 16 18.01 -19.07 9.51
CA GLY A 16 19.45 -19.14 9.68
C GLY A 16 19.89 -20.49 10.17
N GLY A 17 21.14 -20.87 9.86
CA GLY A 17 21.72 -22.13 10.31
C GLY A 17 23.12 -22.34 9.78
N ASN A 18 23.73 -23.46 10.20
CA ASN A 18 25.11 -23.83 9.80
C ASN A 18 25.17 -24.90 8.71
N GLU A 19 24.02 -25.49 8.37
CA GLU A 19 23.87 -26.49 7.34
C GLU A 19 22.98 -25.97 6.20
N PHE A 20 23.57 -25.88 5.00
CA PHE A 20 22.88 -25.32 3.82
C PHE A 20 21.56 -26.03 3.50
N GLY A 21 21.60 -27.39 3.45
CA GLY A 21 20.44 -28.20 3.12
C GLY A 21 19.30 -28.08 4.16
N ALA A 22 19.67 -27.97 5.43
CA ALA A 22 18.69 -27.77 6.51
C ALA A 22 17.99 -26.40 6.40
N VAL A 23 18.75 -25.32 6.14
CA VAL A 23 18.22 -23.98 5.93
C VAL A 23 17.30 -23.94 4.71
N GLN A 24 17.71 -24.52 3.59
CA GLN A 24 16.92 -24.58 2.37
C GLN A 24 15.59 -25.33 2.59
N LYS A 25 15.64 -26.50 3.23
CA LYS A 25 14.44 -27.31 3.52
C LYS A 25 13.47 -26.59 4.46
N ALA A 26 13.99 -25.95 5.52
CA ALA A 26 13.18 -25.20 6.46
C ALA A 26 12.50 -24.00 5.78
N LEU A 27 13.25 -23.28 4.93
CA LEU A 27 12.75 -22.14 4.19
C LEU A 27 11.65 -22.54 3.19
N ALA A 28 11.82 -23.67 2.49
CA ALA A 28 10.78 -24.22 1.62
C ALA A 28 9.51 -24.58 2.39
N GLY A 29 9.65 -25.19 3.56
CA GLY A 29 8.51 -25.48 4.44
C GLY A 29 7.78 -24.23 4.92
N ASP A 30 8.52 -23.15 5.22
CA ASP A 30 7.89 -21.86 5.59
C ASP A 30 7.13 -21.23 4.42
N ARG A 31 7.69 -21.27 3.23
CA ARG A 31 6.98 -20.82 2.01
C ARG A 31 5.66 -21.56 1.86
N ASP A 32 5.68 -22.89 1.99
CA ASP A 32 4.48 -23.71 1.81
C ASP A 32 3.43 -23.42 2.90
N ARG A 33 3.85 -23.15 4.15
CA ARG A 33 2.95 -22.70 5.23
C ARG A 33 2.33 -21.34 4.93
N VAL A 34 3.13 -20.38 4.42
CA VAL A 34 2.62 -19.06 4.04
C VAL A 34 1.60 -19.16 2.90
N ILE A 35 1.87 -19.99 1.90
CA ILE A 35 0.91 -20.21 0.79
C ILE A 35 -0.38 -20.86 1.32
N ALA A 36 -0.29 -21.90 2.17
CA ALA A 36 -1.45 -22.55 2.76
C ALA A 36 -2.30 -21.55 3.58
N PHE A 37 -1.66 -20.75 4.42
CA PHE A 37 -2.31 -19.69 5.19
C PHE A 37 -3.10 -18.71 4.31
N LEU A 38 -2.53 -18.31 3.16
CA LEU A 38 -3.21 -17.41 2.22
C LEU A 38 -4.39 -18.08 1.53
N LYS A 39 -4.23 -19.35 1.13
CA LYS A 39 -5.31 -20.14 0.51
C LYS A 39 -6.49 -20.40 1.45
N GLU A 40 -6.23 -20.67 2.72
CA GLU A 40 -7.26 -20.78 3.77
C GLU A 40 -8.10 -19.50 3.88
N ARG A 41 -7.50 -18.34 3.60
CA ARG A 41 -8.16 -17.03 3.54
C ARG A 41 -8.73 -16.68 2.17
N ARG A 42 -8.84 -17.68 1.29
CA ARG A 42 -9.45 -17.60 -0.04
C ARG A 42 -8.72 -16.63 -1.00
N PHE A 43 -7.42 -16.46 -0.85
CA PHE A 43 -6.62 -15.86 -1.89
C PHE A 43 -6.38 -16.87 -3.00
N THR A 44 -6.60 -16.43 -4.25
CA THR A 44 -6.44 -17.26 -5.45
C THR A 44 -4.97 -17.33 -5.87
N ASP A 45 -4.63 -18.29 -6.74
CA ASP A 45 -3.26 -18.40 -7.25
C ASP A 45 -2.83 -17.15 -8.04
N ASP A 46 -3.76 -16.48 -8.72
CA ASP A 46 -3.50 -15.22 -9.44
C ASP A 46 -3.20 -14.03 -8.50
N GLU A 47 -3.67 -14.10 -7.25
CA GLU A 47 -3.39 -13.08 -6.23
C GLU A 47 -2.08 -13.35 -5.47
N ILE A 48 -1.52 -14.58 -5.57
CA ILE A 48 -0.33 -15.00 -4.82
C ILE A 48 0.87 -15.10 -5.76
N GLU A 49 1.84 -14.23 -5.55
CA GLU A 49 3.10 -14.26 -6.28
C GLU A 49 4.21 -14.81 -5.38
N VAL A 50 4.77 -15.95 -5.76
CA VAL A 50 5.88 -16.58 -5.02
C VAL A 50 7.21 -16.14 -5.63
N ARG A 51 8.10 -15.59 -4.82
CA ARG A 51 9.46 -15.25 -5.24
C ARG A 51 10.43 -16.42 -5.01
N PRO A 52 11.51 -16.51 -5.80
CA PRO A 52 12.57 -17.49 -5.55
C PRO A 52 13.10 -17.42 -4.11
N LEU A 53 13.46 -18.56 -3.55
CA LEU A 53 14.15 -18.64 -2.27
C LEU A 53 15.62 -18.33 -2.47
N GLU A 54 16.20 -17.54 -1.58
CA GLU A 54 17.61 -17.16 -1.61
C GLU A 54 18.30 -17.67 -0.34
N VAL A 55 19.49 -18.25 -0.49
CA VAL A 55 20.33 -18.65 0.65
C VAL A 55 21.73 -18.08 0.44
N GLN A 56 22.17 -17.26 1.38
CA GLN A 56 23.49 -16.62 1.37
C GLN A 56 24.43 -17.33 2.34
N ASP A 57 25.68 -17.58 1.91
CA ASP A 57 26.78 -17.96 2.78
C ASP A 57 27.39 -16.67 3.37
N LEU A 58 27.19 -16.44 4.66
CA LEU A 58 27.69 -15.25 5.33
C LEU A 58 29.23 -15.25 5.50
N TYR A 59 29.87 -16.42 5.41
CA TYR A 59 31.33 -16.54 5.49
C TYR A 59 32.02 -16.25 4.15
N ALA A 60 31.30 -16.35 3.04
CA ALA A 60 31.82 -16.07 1.70
C ALA A 60 31.84 -14.56 1.36
N ARG A 61 31.47 -13.68 2.27
CA ARG A 61 31.50 -12.24 2.06
C ARG A 61 32.93 -11.68 2.17
N GLU A 62 33.38 -10.96 1.18
CA GLU A 62 34.73 -10.36 1.07
C GLU A 62 35.05 -9.37 2.21
N TYR A 63 34.03 -8.80 2.87
CA TYR A 63 34.09 -7.87 4.00
C TYR A 63 33.26 -8.32 5.20
N GLY A 64 33.02 -9.63 5.35
CA GLY A 64 32.29 -10.17 6.49
C GLY A 64 33.17 -10.22 7.74
N SER A 65 32.65 -9.75 8.89
CA SER A 65 33.30 -10.02 10.17
C SER A 65 33.30 -11.54 10.41
N SER A 66 34.45 -12.12 10.74
CA SER A 66 34.65 -13.53 11.02
C SER A 66 33.89 -14.07 12.28
N ASN A 67 33.05 -13.26 12.86
CA ASN A 67 32.32 -13.54 14.11
C ASN A 67 30.79 -13.65 13.89
N GLN A 68 30.36 -14.18 12.74
CA GLN A 68 28.94 -14.45 12.50
C GLN A 68 28.56 -15.78 13.19
N PRO A 69 27.52 -15.79 14.05
CA PRO A 69 27.10 -17.00 14.78
C PRO A 69 26.49 -18.06 13.86
N LEU A 70 26.04 -17.69 12.66
CA LEU A 70 25.41 -18.56 11.66
C LEU A 70 26.13 -18.39 10.33
N ARG A 71 26.34 -19.53 9.63
CA ARG A 71 26.98 -19.52 8.31
C ARG A 71 26.03 -19.18 7.18
N PHE A 72 24.83 -19.74 7.20
CA PHE A 72 23.84 -19.56 6.14
C PHE A 72 22.64 -18.76 6.62
N GLN A 73 22.21 -17.85 5.79
CA GLN A 73 20.96 -17.11 5.97
C GLN A 73 20.10 -17.27 4.72
N GLY A 74 18.91 -17.82 4.91
CA GLY A 74 17.92 -17.97 3.86
C GLY A 74 16.80 -16.94 4.00
N THR A 75 16.32 -16.42 2.88
CA THR A 75 15.17 -15.51 2.78
C THR A 75 14.19 -16.00 1.74
N GLY A 76 12.90 -15.83 2.04
CA GLY A 76 11.81 -16.09 1.12
C GLY A 76 10.80 -14.97 1.17
N ARG A 77 10.08 -14.81 0.08
CA ARG A 77 9.04 -13.79 -0.02
C ARG A 77 7.84 -14.33 -0.81
N VAL A 78 6.67 -14.12 -0.26
CA VAL A 78 5.38 -14.33 -0.93
C VAL A 78 4.64 -13.01 -0.94
N ILE A 79 4.14 -12.61 -2.10
CA ILE A 79 3.47 -11.32 -2.28
C ILE A 79 2.01 -11.57 -2.63
N VAL A 80 1.11 -10.98 -1.87
CA VAL A 80 -0.32 -10.92 -2.20
C VAL A 80 -0.59 -9.63 -2.95
N LYS A 81 -1.26 -9.73 -4.09
CA LYS A 81 -1.73 -8.61 -4.92
C LYS A 81 -3.22 -8.80 -5.16
N SER A 82 -4.06 -7.98 -4.55
CA SER A 82 -5.51 -8.21 -4.55
C SER A 82 -6.31 -6.93 -4.69
N ALA A 83 -7.43 -7.02 -5.42
CA ALA A 83 -8.47 -5.99 -5.48
C ALA A 83 -9.41 -6.04 -4.26
N ARG A 84 -9.05 -6.79 -3.21
CA ARG A 84 -9.81 -6.95 -1.96
C ARG A 84 -9.01 -6.43 -0.76
N PRO A 85 -8.81 -5.09 -0.64
CA PRO A 85 -7.95 -4.51 0.40
C PRO A 85 -8.42 -4.83 1.84
N LYS A 86 -9.72 -5.01 2.05
CA LYS A 86 -10.29 -5.36 3.37
C LYS A 86 -9.85 -6.76 3.82
N GLU A 87 -9.88 -7.71 2.90
CA GLU A 87 -9.48 -9.10 3.16
C GLU A 87 -7.97 -9.20 3.38
N VAL A 88 -7.19 -8.42 2.62
CA VAL A 88 -5.74 -8.35 2.83
C VAL A 88 -5.42 -7.75 4.20
N ALA A 89 -6.11 -6.67 4.61
CA ALA A 89 -5.94 -6.07 5.92
C ALA A 89 -6.29 -7.07 7.05
N ALA A 90 -7.41 -7.78 6.92
CA ALA A 90 -7.82 -8.78 7.89
C ALA A 90 -6.82 -9.95 7.99
N ALA A 91 -6.30 -10.42 6.86
CA ALA A 91 -5.28 -11.46 6.82
C ALA A 91 -3.97 -11.01 7.47
N ALA A 92 -3.56 -9.76 7.23
CA ALA A 92 -2.34 -9.19 7.81
C ALA A 92 -2.40 -9.07 9.34
N LEU A 93 -3.58 -8.84 9.90
CA LEU A 93 -3.78 -8.82 11.36
C LEU A 93 -3.89 -10.22 11.98
N ALA A 94 -4.04 -11.27 11.18
CA ALA A 94 -4.28 -12.64 11.63
C ALA A 94 -3.12 -13.59 11.28
N VAL A 95 -1.87 -13.12 11.38
CA VAL A 95 -0.65 -13.89 11.04
C VAL A 95 -0.16 -14.80 12.19
N ASP A 96 -0.78 -14.73 13.36
CA ASP A 96 -0.37 -15.50 14.54
C ASP A 96 -0.18 -17.02 14.29
N PRO A 97 -1.02 -17.70 13.48
CA PRO A 97 -0.80 -19.11 13.16
C PRO A 97 0.53 -19.39 12.46
N LEU A 98 1.02 -18.46 11.63
CA LEU A 98 2.34 -18.59 10.99
C LEU A 98 3.47 -18.46 12.01
N ILE A 99 3.35 -17.52 12.94
CA ILE A 99 4.31 -17.30 14.01
C ILE A 99 4.35 -18.52 14.94
N GLN A 100 3.17 -19.04 15.32
CA GLN A 100 3.05 -20.26 16.13
C GLN A 100 3.64 -21.50 15.44
N ALA A 101 3.50 -21.58 14.11
CA ALA A 101 4.13 -22.63 13.30
C ALA A 101 5.66 -22.43 13.13
N GLY A 102 6.23 -21.41 13.78
CA GLY A 102 7.65 -21.11 13.77
C GLY A 102 8.15 -20.39 12.52
N VAL A 103 7.26 -19.83 11.68
CA VAL A 103 7.66 -19.00 10.54
C VAL A 103 8.19 -17.67 11.08
N GLN A 104 9.46 -17.38 10.83
CA GLN A 104 10.06 -16.11 11.22
C GLN A 104 9.69 -15.03 10.18
N LEU A 105 8.49 -14.47 10.36
CA LEU A 105 8.06 -13.32 9.55
C LEU A 105 8.89 -12.09 9.91
N GLY A 106 9.25 -11.34 8.90
CA GLY A 106 10.02 -10.13 9.06
C GLY A 106 11.35 -10.21 8.34
N GLY A 107 11.89 -9.09 8.06
CA GLY A 107 13.10 -8.89 7.31
C GLY A 107 12.89 -7.65 6.47
N SER A 108 13.27 -6.51 6.99
CA SER A 108 13.28 -5.29 6.22
C SER A 108 14.57 -5.25 5.42
N ASP A 109 14.49 -5.46 4.13
CA ASP A 109 15.42 -4.79 3.26
C ASP A 109 15.00 -3.31 3.23
N GLY A 110 15.68 -2.48 4.00
CA GLY A 110 15.59 -1.03 3.88
C GLY A 110 14.37 -0.35 4.52
N GLY A 111 13.85 -0.81 5.66
CA GLY A 111 12.87 -0.02 6.44
C GLY A 111 11.44 -0.02 5.91
N MET A 112 11.06 -0.94 5.03
CA MET A 112 9.67 -1.08 4.58
C MET A 112 8.79 -1.65 5.69
N SER A 113 7.63 -1.07 5.88
CA SER A 113 6.59 -1.51 6.81
C SER A 113 6.22 -2.98 6.55
N PHE A 114 6.01 -3.75 7.63
CA PHE A 114 5.54 -5.15 7.56
C PHE A 114 4.08 -5.30 7.14
N GLY A 115 3.35 -4.20 7.03
CA GLY A 115 1.94 -4.17 6.68
C GLY A 115 1.68 -4.17 5.17
N PRO A 116 0.42 -4.37 4.79
CA PRO A 116 -0.03 -4.17 3.42
C PRO A 116 0.15 -2.72 2.97
N ARG A 117 0.45 -2.55 1.70
CA ARG A 117 0.38 -1.27 1.01
C ARG A 117 -0.92 -1.18 0.23
N TYR A 118 -1.60 -0.04 0.34
CA TYR A 118 -2.88 0.19 -0.29
C TYR A 118 -2.77 1.23 -1.40
N GLU A 119 -3.41 0.94 -2.54
CA GLU A 119 -3.38 1.78 -3.74
C GLU A 119 -4.79 2.09 -4.22
N LEU A 120 -4.96 3.26 -4.82
CA LEU A 120 -6.17 3.67 -5.51
C LEU A 120 -5.92 3.62 -7.02
N ARG A 121 -6.23 2.49 -7.66
CA ARG A 121 -6.03 2.27 -9.10
C ARG A 121 -7.19 2.80 -9.95
N GLY A 122 -8.40 2.73 -9.42
CA GLY A 122 -9.63 3.21 -10.08
C GLY A 122 -9.79 4.73 -10.06
N PHE A 123 -8.74 5.51 -9.86
CA PHE A 123 -8.78 6.96 -9.74
C PHE A 123 -9.54 7.65 -10.90
N ASN A 124 -9.40 7.18 -12.13
CA ASN A 124 -10.07 7.76 -13.29
C ASN A 124 -11.60 7.74 -13.20
N GLN A 125 -12.17 6.77 -12.49
CA GLN A 125 -13.63 6.68 -12.27
C GLN A 125 -14.11 7.72 -11.25
N ILE A 126 -13.23 8.13 -10.34
CA ILE A 126 -13.53 9.05 -9.25
C ILE A 126 -13.22 10.50 -9.64
N LYS A 127 -12.33 10.70 -10.60
CA LYS A 127 -11.86 12.02 -11.04
C LYS A 127 -13.00 12.92 -11.50
N ALA A 128 -13.88 12.44 -12.37
CA ALA A 128 -14.96 13.26 -12.91
C ALA A 128 -15.97 13.70 -11.85
N PRO A 129 -16.50 12.85 -10.96
CA PRO A 129 -17.35 13.25 -9.85
C PRO A 129 -16.64 14.24 -8.89
N LEU A 130 -15.36 14.04 -8.62
CA LEU A 130 -14.58 14.93 -7.74
C LEU A 130 -14.48 16.34 -8.32
N LEU A 131 -14.17 16.47 -9.61
CA LEU A 131 -14.11 17.76 -10.30
C LEU A 131 -15.48 18.43 -10.40
N ALA A 132 -16.54 17.67 -10.67
CA ALA A 132 -17.91 18.20 -10.68
C ALA A 132 -18.31 18.75 -9.31
N GLN A 133 -17.97 18.05 -8.24
CA GLN A 133 -18.24 18.53 -6.88
C GLN A 133 -17.45 19.80 -6.55
N ALA A 134 -16.18 19.87 -6.96
CA ALA A 134 -15.33 21.07 -6.76
C ALA A 134 -15.91 22.28 -7.50
N THR A 135 -16.37 22.08 -8.75
CA THR A 135 -17.02 23.14 -9.55
C THR A 135 -18.31 23.62 -8.91
N LYS A 136 -19.14 22.71 -8.43
CA LYS A 136 -20.39 23.04 -7.73
C LYS A 136 -20.12 23.85 -6.48
N ASN A 137 -19.21 23.39 -5.63
CA ASN A 137 -18.84 24.07 -4.39
C ASN A 137 -18.29 25.48 -4.66
N ALA A 138 -17.44 25.63 -5.69
CA ALA A 138 -16.88 26.93 -6.05
C ALA A 138 -17.96 27.90 -6.50
N ARG A 139 -18.94 27.46 -7.29
CA ARG A 139 -20.06 28.28 -7.74
C ARG A 139 -20.93 28.70 -6.57
N GLU A 140 -21.32 27.81 -5.68
CA GLU A 140 -22.11 28.09 -4.50
C GLU A 140 -21.43 29.14 -3.60
N GLN A 141 -20.11 29.06 -3.42
CA GLN A 141 -19.35 30.05 -2.67
C GLN A 141 -19.32 31.42 -3.40
N ALA A 142 -19.13 31.42 -4.71
CA ALA A 142 -19.12 32.64 -5.51
C ALA A 142 -20.49 33.33 -5.48
N GLU A 143 -21.58 32.58 -5.57
CA GLU A 143 -22.96 33.12 -5.45
C GLU A 143 -23.18 33.77 -4.07
N LYS A 144 -22.69 33.15 -3.00
CA LYS A 144 -22.74 33.71 -1.65
C LYS A 144 -21.94 35.02 -1.54
N PHE A 145 -20.71 35.06 -2.03
CA PHE A 145 -19.89 36.27 -2.04
C PHE A 145 -20.52 37.40 -2.83
N ALA A 146 -21.09 37.11 -4.02
CA ALA A 146 -21.80 38.13 -4.82
C ALA A 146 -23.00 38.72 -4.05
N SER A 147 -23.81 37.82 -3.46
CA SER A 147 -24.97 38.26 -2.63
C SER A 147 -24.55 39.12 -1.44
N ASP A 148 -23.50 38.71 -0.71
CA ASP A 148 -22.99 39.44 0.46
C ASP A 148 -22.42 40.83 0.05
N ALA A 149 -21.93 40.94 -1.18
CA ALA A 149 -21.46 42.22 -1.76
C ALA A 149 -22.56 43.06 -2.42
N GLY A 150 -23.83 42.61 -2.39
CA GLY A 150 -24.95 43.29 -3.04
C GLY A 150 -24.90 43.22 -4.57
N ALA A 151 -24.17 42.31 -5.15
CA ALA A 151 -24.02 42.08 -6.58
C ALA A 151 -24.66 40.74 -7.00
N LYS A 152 -24.76 40.52 -8.30
CA LYS A 152 -25.16 39.21 -8.86
C LYS A 152 -23.95 38.50 -9.47
N LEU A 153 -23.93 37.16 -9.36
CA LEU A 153 -22.93 36.35 -10.03
C LEU A 153 -23.23 36.28 -11.52
N GLY A 154 -22.30 36.79 -12.33
CA GLY A 154 -22.36 36.74 -13.79
C GLY A 154 -21.70 35.53 -14.39
N ALA A 155 -21.25 35.63 -15.65
CA ALA A 155 -20.64 34.54 -16.40
C ALA A 155 -19.30 34.09 -15.82
N LEU A 156 -19.00 32.81 -16.02
CA LEU A 156 -17.67 32.26 -15.75
C LEU A 156 -16.68 32.85 -16.74
N ARG A 157 -15.64 33.50 -16.26
CA ARG A 157 -14.58 34.11 -17.08
C ARG A 157 -13.42 33.16 -17.31
N ASN A 158 -13.01 32.46 -16.25
CA ASN A 158 -11.86 31.54 -16.28
C ASN A 158 -12.08 30.39 -15.31
N ALA A 159 -11.60 29.20 -15.68
CA ALA A 159 -11.61 28.03 -14.84
C ALA A 159 -10.29 27.27 -14.99
N ASN A 160 -9.63 26.99 -13.87
CA ASN A 160 -8.41 26.20 -13.82
C ASN A 160 -8.56 25.13 -12.73
N HIS A 161 -8.46 23.87 -13.14
CA HIS A 161 -8.29 22.76 -12.21
C HIS A 161 -6.81 22.52 -12.01
N GLY A 162 -6.33 22.71 -10.79
CA GLY A 162 -4.97 22.40 -10.40
C GLY A 162 -4.72 20.91 -10.28
N VAL A 163 -3.60 20.57 -9.65
CA VAL A 163 -3.20 19.18 -9.42
C VAL A 163 -4.17 18.51 -8.43
N ILE A 164 -4.54 17.27 -8.73
CA ILE A 164 -5.21 16.41 -7.77
C ILE A 164 -4.14 15.61 -7.03
N THR A 165 -4.11 15.73 -5.72
CA THR A 165 -3.23 14.96 -4.86
C THR A 165 -3.98 13.80 -4.20
N ILE A 166 -3.29 12.66 -4.08
CA ILE A 166 -3.76 11.50 -3.35
C ILE A 166 -2.81 11.36 -2.15
N GLY A 167 -3.35 11.31 -0.96
CA GLY A 167 -2.58 11.09 0.27
C GLY A 167 -3.23 10.01 1.11
N ASP A 168 -2.53 9.57 2.16
CA ASP A 168 -3.12 8.69 3.16
C ASP A 168 -4.16 9.45 4.00
N GLY A 169 -5.29 8.80 4.28
CA GLY A 169 -6.41 9.40 5.02
C GLY A 169 -6.12 9.66 6.51
N ASP A 170 -4.95 9.26 7.00
CA ASP A 170 -4.51 9.40 8.39
C ASP A 170 -3.97 10.80 8.76
N GLY A 171 -3.95 11.72 7.81
CA GLY A 171 -3.51 13.10 8.01
C GLY A 171 -2.11 13.41 7.49
N ASN A 172 -1.38 12.43 6.98
CA ASN A 172 -0.15 12.68 6.25
C ASN A 172 -0.44 13.19 4.84
N ASP A 173 0.26 14.25 4.41
CA ASP A 173 0.09 14.85 3.08
C ASP A 173 0.68 14.00 1.94
N GLY A 174 1.38 12.91 2.28
CA GLY A 174 1.97 11.98 1.34
C GLY A 174 1.22 10.65 1.25
N ASP A 175 1.28 9.99 0.08
CA ASP A 175 0.81 8.61 -0.07
C ASP A 175 1.95 7.63 0.25
N ALA A 176 2.10 7.29 1.53
CA ALA A 176 3.00 6.22 1.97
C ALA A 176 2.44 4.82 1.67
N GLY A 177 1.17 4.73 1.28
CA GLY A 177 0.48 3.48 1.02
C GLY A 177 0.04 2.73 2.27
N SER A 178 0.23 3.30 3.46
CA SER A 178 -0.05 2.62 4.74
C SER A 178 -1.53 2.64 5.12
N ALA A 179 -2.25 3.67 4.72
CA ALA A 179 -3.67 3.81 5.03
C ALA A 179 -4.56 3.24 3.92
N ARG A 180 -5.55 2.44 4.34
CA ARG A 180 -6.56 1.89 3.43
C ARG A 180 -7.54 2.95 2.92
N VAL A 181 -7.78 3.99 3.72
CA VAL A 181 -8.56 5.16 3.31
C VAL A 181 -7.60 6.18 2.71
N LYS A 182 -7.90 6.61 1.49
CA LYS A 182 -7.14 7.63 0.76
C LYS A 182 -7.88 8.96 0.78
N ARG A 183 -7.14 10.04 0.95
CA ARG A 183 -7.65 11.39 0.85
C ARG A 183 -7.31 11.97 -0.52
N LEU A 184 -8.35 12.36 -1.24
CA LEU A 184 -8.22 13.07 -2.51
C LEU A 184 -8.45 14.56 -2.27
N ARG A 185 -7.51 15.36 -2.72
CA ARG A 185 -7.59 16.82 -2.66
C ARG A 185 -7.44 17.39 -4.06
N VAL A 186 -8.38 18.25 -4.43
CA VAL A 186 -8.28 19.06 -5.65
C VAL A 186 -8.35 20.54 -5.25
N VAL A 187 -7.48 21.33 -5.85
CA VAL A 187 -7.54 22.80 -5.76
C VAL A 187 -7.94 23.31 -7.13
N SER A 188 -9.06 24.06 -7.17
CA SER A 188 -9.57 24.63 -8.41
C SER A 188 -9.80 26.10 -8.21
N THR A 189 -9.47 26.89 -9.22
CA THR A 189 -9.67 28.34 -9.24
C THR A 189 -10.68 28.69 -10.33
N PHE A 190 -11.70 29.45 -9.95
CA PHE A 190 -12.74 29.92 -10.85
C PHE A 190 -12.86 31.42 -10.73
N GLU A 191 -12.94 32.12 -11.85
CA GLU A 191 -13.18 33.56 -11.94
C GLU A 191 -14.52 33.80 -12.58
N TYR A 192 -15.37 34.55 -11.89
CA TYR A 192 -16.68 34.95 -12.36
C TYR A 192 -16.75 36.44 -12.52
N MET A 193 -17.61 36.93 -13.43
CA MET A 193 -17.98 38.33 -13.52
C MET A 193 -18.96 38.63 -12.39
N LEU A 194 -18.96 39.91 -11.92
CA LEU A 194 -20.01 40.44 -11.05
C LEU A 194 -20.86 41.42 -11.86
N GLU A 195 -22.19 41.37 -11.66
CA GLU A 195 -23.20 42.22 -12.30
C GLU A 195 -24.01 43.01 -11.24
#